data_e7615e5508f3c3abe5fd3cec454a84f0
#
_entry.id   e7615e5508f3c3abe5fd3cec454a84f0
#
_cell.length_a   1.000
_cell.length_b   1.000
_cell.length_c   1.000
_cell.angle_alpha   90.00
_cell.angle_beta   90.00
_cell.angle_gamma   90.00
#
_symmetry.space_group_name_H-M   'P 1'
#
loop_
_entity.id
_entity.type
_entity.pdbx_description
1 polymer ?
#
loop_
_entity_poly.entity_id
_entity_poly.type
_entity_poly.pdbx_seq_one_letter_code
_entity_poly.pdbx_strand_id
1 'polypeptide(L)'
;LGRRSIRKFKDEAIDDDTRATLETVAQHAASSQFLNDWSAIRFTDPATKAKLAEFGHQQYIDTAPLLYVFVIDEHRNARIAERKGIDPASDEFHLKYSYRFTQAQNDAVLALHAMETAAYSLGLGCVILGSLLNNIPGLIDVLNLPEYTYPVLGLAIGKPDQNPTVKPRMPRTMQFFE
;
A
#
# COMPACT_ATOMS: atom_id res chain seq x y z
N LEU A 1 -8.67 -15.25 -12.11
CA LEU A 1 -7.63 -15.70 -13.05
C LEU A 1 -7.18 -14.61 -14.02
N GLY A 2 -8.01 -13.60 -14.30
CA GLY A 2 -7.71 -12.50 -15.25
C GLY A 2 -6.87 -11.33 -14.70
N ARG A 3 -6.32 -11.42 -13.49
CA ARG A 3 -5.56 -10.34 -12.87
C ARG A 3 -4.34 -9.96 -13.71
N ARG A 4 -4.20 -8.66 -14.00
CA ARG A 4 -3.11 -8.05 -14.76
C ARG A 4 -2.86 -6.63 -14.30
N SER A 5 -1.61 -6.16 -14.34
CA SER A 5 -1.27 -4.79 -13.98
C SER A 5 -1.75 -3.83 -15.06
N ILE A 6 -2.58 -2.86 -14.66
CA ILE A 6 -3.06 -1.77 -15.51
C ILE A 6 -2.24 -0.52 -15.22
N ARG A 7 -1.58 0.02 -16.27
CA ARG A 7 -0.67 1.18 -16.20
C ARG A 7 -1.12 2.35 -17.06
N LYS A 8 -2.29 2.25 -17.68
CA LYS A 8 -2.94 3.33 -18.40
C LYS A 8 -4.38 3.40 -17.94
N PHE A 9 -4.77 4.54 -17.45
CA PHE A 9 -6.09 4.81 -16.91
C PHE A 9 -6.80 5.85 -17.76
N LYS A 10 -8.13 5.79 -17.80
CA LYS A 10 -8.93 6.88 -18.32
C LYS A 10 -8.82 8.09 -17.40
N ASP A 11 -8.93 9.28 -17.97
CA ASP A 11 -9.03 10.53 -17.21
C ASP A 11 -10.46 10.69 -16.67
N GLU A 12 -10.79 9.80 -15.75
CA GLU A 12 -12.10 9.75 -15.08
C GLU A 12 -11.88 9.61 -13.58
N ALA A 13 -12.45 10.51 -12.81
CA ALA A 13 -12.42 10.43 -11.36
C ALA A 13 -13.16 9.17 -10.86
N ILE A 14 -12.69 8.63 -9.75
CA ILE A 14 -13.40 7.61 -8.99
C ILE A 14 -14.24 8.33 -7.95
N ASP A 15 -15.53 8.01 -7.91
CA ASP A 15 -16.47 8.62 -6.97
C ASP A 15 -16.14 8.27 -5.51
N ASP A 16 -16.65 9.10 -4.60
CA ASP A 16 -16.35 8.98 -3.17
C ASP A 16 -16.91 7.69 -2.55
N ASP A 17 -18.04 7.19 -3.02
CA ASP A 17 -18.65 5.96 -2.50
C ASP A 17 -17.83 4.74 -2.91
N THR A 18 -17.38 4.69 -4.15
CA THR A 18 -16.46 3.66 -4.65
C THR A 18 -15.15 3.70 -3.87
N ARG A 19 -14.57 4.89 -3.67
CA ARG A 19 -13.35 5.05 -2.88
C ARG A 19 -13.54 4.59 -1.44
N ALA A 20 -14.60 5.01 -0.76
CA ALA A 20 -14.90 4.60 0.60
C ALA A 20 -15.07 3.08 0.73
N THR A 21 -15.69 2.44 -0.28
CA THR A 21 -15.82 0.98 -0.34
C THR A 21 -14.45 0.31 -0.40
N LEU A 22 -13.53 0.79 -1.25
CA LEU A 22 -12.17 0.26 -1.36
C LEU A 22 -11.40 0.39 -0.05
N GLU A 23 -11.47 1.56 0.59
CA GLU A 23 -10.82 1.84 1.88
C GLU A 23 -11.40 0.95 2.99
N THR A 24 -12.72 0.77 3.02
CA THR A 24 -13.40 -0.12 3.99
C THR A 24 -12.96 -1.57 3.82
N VAL A 25 -12.88 -2.09 2.58
CA VAL A 25 -12.41 -3.45 2.33
C VAL A 25 -10.95 -3.63 2.80
N ALA A 26 -10.09 -2.64 2.57
CA ALA A 26 -8.72 -2.69 3.08
C ALA A 26 -8.67 -2.78 4.62
N GLN A 27 -9.52 -2.02 5.32
CA GLN A 27 -9.63 -2.06 6.79
C GLN A 27 -10.08 -3.42 7.35
N HIS A 28 -10.80 -4.21 6.54
CA HIS A 28 -11.24 -5.56 6.93
C HIS A 28 -10.24 -6.66 6.62
N ALA A 29 -9.04 -6.33 6.14
CA ALA A 29 -7.97 -7.29 5.99
C ALA A 29 -7.56 -7.89 7.35
N ALA A 30 -7.04 -9.12 7.31
CA ALA A 30 -6.50 -9.74 8.53
C ALA A 30 -5.30 -8.92 9.05
N SER A 31 -5.21 -8.81 10.38
CA SER A 31 -4.11 -8.15 11.07
C SER A 31 -3.56 -9.05 12.17
N SER A 32 -2.24 -9.17 12.24
CA SER A 32 -1.56 -9.97 13.25
C SER A 32 -1.83 -9.42 14.65
N GLN A 33 -2.32 -10.27 15.54
CA GLN A 33 -2.68 -9.90 16.93
C GLN A 33 -3.63 -8.70 17.03
N PHE A 34 -4.35 -8.40 15.96
CA PHE A 34 -5.24 -7.25 15.84
C PHE A 34 -4.54 -5.89 16.10
N LEU A 35 -3.25 -5.79 15.80
CA LEU A 35 -2.46 -4.57 16.02
C LEU A 35 -2.82 -3.46 15.03
N ASN A 36 -3.28 -3.82 13.83
CA ASN A 36 -3.60 -2.89 12.75
C ASN A 36 -2.44 -1.90 12.50
N ASP A 37 -1.23 -2.43 12.46
CA ASP A 37 0.03 -1.70 12.44
C ASP A 37 0.43 -1.25 11.02
N TRP A 38 -0.55 -0.80 10.27
CA TRP A 38 -0.40 -0.24 8.93
C TRP A 38 -1.26 1.01 8.75
N SER A 39 -0.88 1.83 7.80
CA SER A 39 -1.66 2.96 7.29
C SER A 39 -1.55 3.05 5.77
N ALA A 40 -2.54 3.68 5.14
CA ALA A 40 -2.49 4.02 3.72
C ALA A 40 -2.62 5.53 3.54
N ILE A 41 -1.70 6.13 2.81
CA ILE A 41 -1.66 7.56 2.52
C ILE A 41 -2.11 7.77 1.09
N ARG A 42 -3.20 8.52 0.90
CA ARG A 42 -3.73 8.89 -0.41
C ARG A 42 -3.12 10.20 -0.89
N PHE A 43 -2.73 10.24 -2.16
CA PHE A 43 -2.17 11.42 -2.80
C PHE A 43 -3.18 12.07 -3.75
N THR A 44 -3.46 13.34 -3.52
CA THR A 44 -4.34 14.17 -4.36
C THR A 44 -3.61 15.33 -4.97
N ASP A 45 -2.49 15.76 -4.37
CA ASP A 45 -1.68 16.87 -4.84
C ASP A 45 -0.86 16.47 -6.08
N PRO A 46 -1.03 17.18 -7.22
CA PRO A 46 -0.33 16.86 -8.46
C PRO A 46 1.20 16.96 -8.34
N ALA A 47 1.74 17.92 -7.58
CA ALA A 47 3.18 18.08 -7.43
C ALA A 47 3.80 16.90 -6.68
N THR A 48 3.13 16.40 -5.65
CA THR A 48 3.56 15.20 -4.92
C THR A 48 3.47 13.96 -5.81
N LYS A 49 2.39 13.79 -6.59
CA LYS A 49 2.24 12.66 -7.52
C LYS A 49 3.35 12.66 -8.58
N ALA A 50 3.72 13.83 -9.12
CA ALA A 50 4.82 13.96 -10.06
C ALA A 50 6.16 13.52 -9.44
N LYS A 51 6.45 13.91 -8.19
CA LYS A 51 7.62 13.43 -7.45
C LYS A 51 7.62 11.91 -7.27
N LEU A 52 6.49 11.32 -6.93
CA LEU A 52 6.36 9.86 -6.80
C LEU A 52 6.57 9.16 -8.15
N ALA A 53 6.10 9.75 -9.25
CA ALA A 53 6.35 9.25 -10.60
C ALA A 53 7.84 9.28 -10.97
N GLU A 54 8.55 10.32 -10.54
CA GLU A 54 10.01 10.44 -10.70
C GLU A 54 10.75 9.33 -9.92
N PHE A 55 10.42 9.11 -8.63
CA PHE A 55 11.01 8.05 -7.82
C PHE A 55 10.78 6.66 -8.43
N GLY A 56 9.58 6.44 -8.92
CA GLY A 56 9.19 5.17 -9.54
C GLY A 56 9.71 4.99 -10.98
N HIS A 57 10.25 6.03 -11.61
CA HIS A 57 10.57 6.08 -13.06
C HIS A 57 9.38 5.64 -13.93
N GLN A 58 8.15 6.03 -13.54
CA GLN A 58 6.92 5.57 -14.18
C GLN A 58 5.89 6.70 -14.25
N GLN A 59 5.76 7.31 -15.42
CA GLN A 59 4.93 8.49 -15.66
C GLN A 59 3.45 8.28 -15.29
N TYR A 60 2.88 7.09 -15.46
CA TYR A 60 1.48 6.83 -15.17
C TYR A 60 1.11 6.94 -13.67
N ILE A 61 2.09 7.03 -12.77
CA ILE A 61 1.86 7.29 -11.34
C ILE A 61 1.27 8.69 -11.14
N ASP A 62 1.78 9.66 -11.89
CA ASP A 62 1.35 11.05 -11.88
C ASP A 62 -0.16 11.20 -12.23
N THR A 63 -0.61 10.47 -13.24
CA THR A 63 -1.97 10.56 -13.77
C THR A 63 -2.97 9.58 -13.17
N ALA A 64 -2.55 8.72 -12.24
CA ALA A 64 -3.45 7.74 -11.62
C ALA A 64 -4.62 8.42 -10.89
N PRO A 65 -5.90 8.08 -11.16
CA PRO A 65 -7.06 8.68 -10.49
C PRO A 65 -7.04 8.51 -8.97
N LEU A 66 -6.69 7.31 -8.48
CA LEU A 66 -6.38 7.06 -7.08
C LEU A 66 -4.95 6.55 -6.94
N LEU A 67 -4.21 7.14 -6.02
CA LEU A 67 -2.85 6.74 -5.68
C LEU A 67 -2.71 6.64 -4.17
N TYR A 68 -2.29 5.47 -3.69
CA TYR A 68 -2.00 5.20 -2.29
C TYR A 68 -0.57 4.71 -2.11
N VAL A 69 0.03 5.03 -0.96
CA VAL A 69 1.20 4.33 -0.42
C VAL A 69 0.80 3.70 0.90
N PHE A 70 0.97 2.39 1.00
CA PHE A 70 0.79 1.62 2.21
C PHE A 70 2.09 1.60 2.99
N VAL A 71 2.00 1.85 4.28
CA VAL A 71 3.14 1.96 5.19
C VAL A 71 2.95 1.08 6.42
N ILE A 72 4.03 0.56 6.97
CA ILE A 72 4.08 0.11 8.35
C ILE A 72 3.81 1.31 9.24
N ASP A 73 2.97 1.17 10.26
CA ASP A 73 2.61 2.24 11.18
C ASP A 73 2.57 1.75 12.64
N GLU A 74 3.75 1.52 13.18
CA GLU A 74 3.92 1.28 14.63
C GLU A 74 3.98 2.59 15.43
N HIS A 75 4.03 3.75 14.77
CA HIS A 75 3.98 5.06 15.44
C HIS A 75 2.71 5.21 16.27
N ARG A 76 1.55 4.83 15.73
CA ARG A 76 0.28 4.85 16.45
C ARG A 76 0.34 3.99 17.71
N ASN A 77 0.90 2.79 17.61
CA ASN A 77 1.07 1.88 18.74
C ASN A 77 2.09 2.42 19.75
N ALA A 78 3.17 3.06 19.30
CA ALA A 78 4.11 3.76 20.17
C ALA A 78 3.42 4.88 20.98
N ARG A 79 2.59 5.69 20.34
CA ARG A 79 1.81 6.73 21.02
C ARG A 79 0.81 6.16 22.03
N ILE A 80 0.26 4.98 21.78
CA ILE A 80 -0.61 4.28 22.74
C ILE A 80 0.22 3.79 23.94
N ALA A 81 1.41 3.24 23.70
CA ALA A 81 2.32 2.77 24.73
C ALA A 81 2.75 3.92 25.66
N GLU A 82 3.16 5.06 25.11
CA GLU A 82 3.50 6.27 25.87
C GLU A 82 2.37 6.72 26.80
N ARG A 83 1.13 6.74 26.30
CA ARG A 83 -0.07 7.08 27.11
C ARG A 83 -0.31 6.10 28.26
N LYS A 84 0.22 4.88 28.15
CA LYS A 84 0.15 3.84 29.18
C LYS A 84 1.39 3.80 30.06
N GLY A 85 2.31 4.75 29.90
CA GLY A 85 3.53 4.86 30.71
C GLY A 85 4.68 3.98 30.24
N ILE A 86 4.61 3.39 29.06
CA ILE A 86 5.70 2.61 28.45
C ILE A 86 6.48 3.54 27.51
N ASP A 87 7.78 3.68 27.76
CA ASP A 87 8.67 4.41 26.87
C ASP A 87 8.96 3.57 25.60
N PRO A 88 8.62 4.07 24.40
CA PRO A 88 8.91 3.33 23.15
C PRO A 88 10.41 3.06 22.91
N ALA A 89 11.30 3.83 23.51
CA ALA A 89 12.74 3.59 23.44
C ALA A 89 13.19 2.43 24.35
N SER A 90 12.41 2.10 25.39
CA SER A 90 12.74 1.03 26.34
C SER A 90 12.59 -0.36 25.73
N ASP A 91 13.18 -1.36 26.40
CA ASP A 91 13.05 -2.77 25.98
C ASP A 91 11.67 -3.37 26.24
N GLU A 92 10.82 -2.68 27.00
CA GLU A 92 9.41 -3.05 27.21
C GLU A 92 8.55 -2.82 25.97
N PHE A 93 8.96 -1.90 25.06
CA PHE A 93 8.26 -1.66 23.81
C PHE A 93 8.69 -2.67 22.74
N HIS A 94 8.06 -3.83 22.73
CA HIS A 94 8.42 -4.95 21.87
C HIS A 94 8.10 -4.73 20.38
N LEU A 95 7.28 -3.72 20.04
CA LEU A 95 6.90 -3.45 18.64
C LEU A 95 8.05 -2.87 17.80
N LYS A 96 9.13 -2.39 18.44
CA LYS A 96 10.35 -1.92 17.74
C LYS A 96 11.24 -3.04 17.20
N TYR A 97 11.01 -4.30 17.57
CA TYR A 97 11.87 -5.42 17.19
C TYR A 97 11.64 -5.87 15.74
N SER A 98 12.69 -6.37 15.10
CA SER A 98 12.73 -6.71 13.66
C SER A 98 11.65 -7.69 13.21
N TYR A 99 11.24 -8.65 14.06
CA TYR A 99 10.18 -9.59 13.70
C TYR A 99 8.81 -8.89 13.58
N ARG A 100 8.60 -7.81 14.31
CA ARG A 100 7.38 -6.98 14.20
C ARG A 100 7.34 -6.23 12.89
N PHE A 101 8.49 -5.77 12.40
CA PHE A 101 8.57 -5.18 11.08
C PHE A 101 7.98 -6.10 10.01
N THR A 102 8.33 -7.38 10.03
CA THR A 102 7.80 -8.36 9.08
C THR A 102 6.29 -8.57 9.27
N GLN A 103 5.79 -8.58 10.50
CA GLN A 103 4.35 -8.71 10.77
C GLN A 103 3.58 -7.49 10.24
N ALA A 104 4.00 -6.28 10.59
CA ALA A 104 3.38 -5.05 10.13
C ALA A 104 3.46 -4.90 8.59
N GLN A 105 4.57 -5.33 7.98
CA GLN A 105 4.68 -5.39 6.53
C GLN A 105 3.63 -6.33 5.91
N ASN A 106 3.40 -7.50 6.51
CA ASN A 106 2.39 -8.44 6.03
C ASN A 106 0.98 -7.81 6.14
N ASP A 107 0.67 -7.15 7.25
CA ASP A 107 -0.62 -6.49 7.44
C ASP A 107 -0.85 -5.41 6.36
N ALA A 108 0.15 -4.57 6.09
CA ALA A 108 0.09 -3.56 5.03
C ALA A 108 -0.12 -4.19 3.64
N VAL A 109 0.56 -5.30 3.34
CA VAL A 109 0.41 -6.01 2.06
C VAL A 109 -0.95 -6.67 1.94
N LEU A 110 -1.47 -7.27 3.02
CA LEU A 110 -2.82 -7.87 3.03
C LEU A 110 -3.89 -6.81 2.81
N ALA A 111 -3.80 -5.66 3.45
CA ALA A 111 -4.72 -4.54 3.26
C ALA A 111 -4.67 -3.99 1.82
N LEU A 112 -3.45 -3.81 1.28
CA LEU A 112 -3.26 -3.41 -0.12
C LEU A 112 -3.91 -4.41 -1.08
N HIS A 113 -3.66 -5.71 -0.87
CA HIS A 113 -4.19 -6.75 -1.75
C HIS A 113 -5.71 -6.90 -1.64
N ALA A 114 -6.28 -6.69 -0.45
CA ALA A 114 -7.73 -6.63 -0.27
C ALA A 114 -8.34 -5.48 -1.08
N MET A 115 -7.74 -4.27 -1.01
CA MET A 115 -8.15 -3.12 -1.82
C MET A 115 -8.01 -3.39 -3.32
N GLU A 116 -6.89 -3.98 -3.77
CA GLU A 116 -6.68 -4.37 -5.16
C GLU A 116 -7.78 -5.33 -5.64
N THR A 117 -8.10 -6.33 -4.85
CA THR A 117 -9.12 -7.33 -5.18
C THR A 117 -10.50 -6.69 -5.28
N ALA A 118 -10.85 -5.81 -4.34
CA ALA A 118 -12.10 -5.05 -4.39
C ALA A 118 -12.19 -4.17 -5.64
N ALA A 119 -11.09 -3.48 -5.99
CA ALA A 119 -11.05 -2.66 -7.20
C ALA A 119 -11.34 -3.47 -8.48
N TYR A 120 -10.77 -4.67 -8.60
CA TYR A 120 -11.08 -5.57 -9.72
C TYR A 120 -12.54 -6.02 -9.73
N SER A 121 -13.14 -6.29 -8.57
CA SER A 121 -14.55 -6.69 -8.48
C SER A 121 -15.50 -5.57 -8.91
N LEU A 122 -15.06 -4.32 -8.80
CA LEU A 122 -15.78 -3.12 -9.23
C LEU A 122 -15.45 -2.70 -10.68
N GLY A 123 -14.72 -3.53 -11.44
CA GLY A 123 -14.36 -3.25 -12.83
C GLY A 123 -13.23 -2.23 -12.98
N LEU A 124 -12.53 -1.86 -11.90
CA LEU A 124 -11.35 -0.99 -11.94
C LEU A 124 -10.08 -1.77 -12.30
N GLY A 125 -9.06 -1.05 -12.74
CA GLY A 125 -7.74 -1.57 -12.99
C GLY A 125 -6.75 -1.08 -11.95
N CYS A 126 -5.76 -1.91 -11.62
CA CYS A 126 -4.75 -1.59 -10.60
C CYS A 126 -3.34 -1.94 -11.04
N VAL A 127 -2.36 -1.29 -10.44
CA VAL A 127 -0.97 -1.72 -10.43
C VAL A 127 -0.32 -1.47 -9.07
N ILE A 128 0.36 -2.49 -8.56
CA ILE A 128 1.18 -2.39 -7.35
C ILE A 128 2.53 -1.77 -7.72
N LEU A 129 2.97 -0.79 -6.95
CA LEU A 129 4.12 0.05 -7.22
C LEU A 129 5.26 -0.24 -6.23
N GLY A 130 6.06 -1.27 -6.52
CA GLY A 130 7.30 -1.53 -5.79
C GLY A 130 8.41 -0.53 -6.14
N SER A 131 8.34 0.08 -7.33
CA SER A 131 9.33 1.03 -7.84
C SER A 131 9.43 2.32 -7.01
N LEU A 132 8.43 2.67 -6.22
CA LEU A 132 8.51 3.81 -5.29
C LEU A 132 9.65 3.64 -4.27
N LEU A 133 10.01 2.40 -3.95
CA LEU A 133 11.10 2.06 -3.04
C LEU A 133 12.51 2.27 -3.66
N ASN A 134 12.62 2.69 -4.91
CA ASN A 134 13.91 3.05 -5.50
C ASN A 134 14.56 4.24 -4.79
N ASN A 135 13.75 5.09 -4.13
CA ASN A 135 14.23 6.22 -3.33
C ASN A 135 13.49 6.26 -1.99
N ILE A 136 13.83 5.35 -1.08
CA ILE A 136 13.20 5.26 0.24
C ILE A 136 13.40 6.54 1.07
N PRO A 137 14.61 7.14 1.19
CA PRO A 137 14.78 8.38 1.94
C PRO A 137 13.89 9.51 1.40
N GLY A 138 13.90 9.73 0.08
CA GLY A 138 13.05 10.74 -0.55
C GLY A 138 11.55 10.46 -0.37
N LEU A 139 11.15 9.18 -0.34
CA LEU A 139 9.77 8.79 -0.09
C LEU A 139 9.37 9.08 1.37
N ILE A 140 10.23 8.78 2.33
CA ILE A 140 10.01 9.10 3.75
C ILE A 140 9.84 10.61 3.94
N ASP A 141 10.69 11.42 3.32
CA ASP A 141 10.64 12.87 3.39
C ASP A 141 9.34 13.43 2.78
N VAL A 142 8.97 12.97 1.56
CA VAL A 142 7.74 13.41 0.88
C VAL A 142 6.49 13.03 1.65
N LEU A 143 6.49 11.86 2.30
CA LEU A 143 5.39 11.38 3.13
C LEU A 143 5.39 12.00 4.53
N ASN A 144 6.47 12.68 4.92
CA ASN A 144 6.69 13.17 6.28
C ASN A 144 6.44 12.07 7.33
N LEU A 145 7.03 10.90 7.10
CA LEU A 145 6.81 9.73 7.95
C LEU A 145 7.49 9.90 9.31
N PRO A 146 6.76 9.71 10.42
CA PRO A 146 7.34 9.74 11.76
C PRO A 146 8.17 8.47 12.05
N GLU A 147 8.89 8.48 13.18
CA GLU A 147 9.53 7.27 13.70
C GLU A 147 8.56 6.10 13.82
N TYR A 148 9.06 4.88 13.73
CA TYR A 148 8.31 3.62 13.73
C TYR A 148 7.34 3.47 12.56
N THR A 149 7.59 4.15 11.45
CA THR A 149 6.88 3.95 10.18
C THR A 149 7.83 3.64 9.05
N TYR A 150 7.34 2.93 8.02
CA TYR A 150 8.17 2.58 6.87
C TYR A 150 7.30 2.35 5.63
N PRO A 151 7.66 2.89 4.44
CA PRO A 151 6.89 2.69 3.23
C PRO A 151 7.04 1.24 2.72
N VAL A 152 5.92 0.62 2.35
CA VAL A 152 5.89 -0.79 1.92
C VAL A 152 5.67 -0.90 0.42
N LEU A 153 4.55 -0.42 -0.10
CA LEU A 153 4.18 -0.49 -1.52
C LEU A 153 3.20 0.63 -1.87
N GLY A 154 3.24 1.07 -3.13
CA GLY A 154 2.18 1.91 -3.66
C GLY A 154 1.12 1.08 -4.39
N LEU A 155 -0.06 1.69 -4.57
CA LEU A 155 -1.17 1.15 -5.36
C LEU A 155 -1.81 2.28 -6.17
N ALA A 156 -1.75 2.15 -7.50
CA ALA A 156 -2.47 3.02 -8.41
C ALA A 156 -3.74 2.31 -8.89
N ILE A 157 -4.87 3.03 -8.86
CA ILE A 157 -6.20 2.50 -9.22
C ILE A 157 -6.90 3.50 -10.15
N GLY A 158 -7.61 2.99 -11.15
CA GLY A 158 -8.43 3.80 -12.04
C GLY A 158 -9.25 2.95 -13.01
N LYS A 159 -10.10 3.59 -13.80
CA LYS A 159 -10.78 2.91 -14.91
C LYS A 159 -9.74 2.54 -15.97
N PRO A 160 -9.66 1.26 -16.40
CA PRO A 160 -8.63 0.83 -17.33
C PRO A 160 -8.80 1.46 -18.72
N ASP A 161 -7.71 2.00 -19.29
CA ASP A 161 -7.62 2.44 -20.67
C ASP A 161 -6.65 1.56 -21.48
N GLN A 162 -6.51 0.32 -21.07
CA GLN A 162 -5.72 -0.70 -21.76
C GLN A 162 -6.22 -2.09 -21.40
N ASN A 163 -5.93 -3.06 -22.27
CA ASN A 163 -6.27 -4.46 -22.07
C ASN A 163 -5.03 -5.35 -22.35
N PRO A 164 -4.00 -5.32 -21.48
CA PRO A 164 -2.80 -6.11 -21.67
C PRO A 164 -3.10 -7.60 -21.56
N THR A 165 -2.28 -8.43 -22.21
CA THR A 165 -2.36 -9.87 -22.09
C THR A 165 -2.07 -10.34 -20.66
N VAL A 166 -2.77 -11.40 -20.23
CA VAL A 166 -2.46 -12.05 -18.96
C VAL A 166 -1.13 -12.77 -19.07
N LYS A 167 -0.18 -12.42 -18.20
CA LYS A 167 1.14 -13.09 -18.19
C LYS A 167 1.01 -14.53 -17.71
N PRO A 168 1.80 -15.45 -18.26
CA PRO A 168 1.84 -16.83 -17.78
C PRO A 168 2.27 -16.90 -16.32
N ARG A 169 1.91 -17.98 -15.66
CA ARG A 169 2.34 -18.31 -14.29
C ARG A 169 3.17 -19.59 -14.33
N MET A 170 4.00 -19.75 -13.31
CA MET A 170 4.71 -21.01 -13.10
C MET A 170 3.72 -22.18 -12.99
N PRO A 171 4.10 -23.39 -13.42
CA PRO A 171 3.35 -24.59 -13.11
C PRO A 171 3.15 -24.74 -11.59
N ARG A 172 1.97 -25.19 -11.18
CA ARG A 172 1.64 -25.36 -9.73
C ARG A 172 2.67 -26.20 -8.99
N THR A 173 3.18 -27.25 -9.64
CA THR A 173 4.19 -28.16 -9.07
C THR A 173 5.52 -27.50 -8.71
N MET A 174 5.75 -26.26 -9.18
CA MET A 174 6.96 -25.49 -8.83
C MET A 174 6.74 -24.52 -7.66
N GLN A 175 5.53 -24.44 -7.15
CA GLN A 175 5.17 -23.48 -6.08
C GLN A 175 4.41 -24.14 -4.90
N PHE A 176 3.88 -25.34 -5.10
CA PHE A 176 3.11 -26.05 -4.08
C PHE A 176 3.74 -27.43 -3.86
N PHE A 177 4.21 -27.64 -2.66
CA PHE A 177 4.92 -28.85 -2.24
C PHE A 177 4.17 -29.53 -1.09
N GLU A 178 4.27 -30.87 -0.99
CA GLU A 178 3.76 -31.71 0.12
C GLU A 178 4.90 -32.17 1.01
#